data_a3abe2123efc6097aa5cdcf77f59b616
#
_entry.id   a3abe2123efc6097aa5cdcf77f59b616
#
_cell.length_a   1.000
_cell.length_b   1.000
_cell.length_c   1.000
_cell.angle_alpha   90.00
_cell.angle_beta   90.00
_cell.angle_gamma   90.00
#
_symmetry.space_group_name_H-M   'P 1'
#
loop_
_entity.id
_entity.type
_entity.pdbx_description
1 polymer ?
#
loop_
_entity_poly.entity_id
_entity_poly.type
_entity_poly.pdbx_seq_one_letter_code
_entity_poly.pdbx_strand_id
1 'polypeptide(L)'
;SQLTINAQRNDNVHELAMNSDFGNIKVTGRDNYATLLQSLTNIVGSKLPTLPGLPKMNHNIDNDFQNNAQIVKSDWLNSLLRIPLNLKRPLTLEGSVRDSNRKIEMTLNLPSFDYGKSSYERGYIRLTSPDDVLEAFAHLQLVGKNDGGTYWNIHALAEDNKLHTLLSFENNGKSNFSGIINTEANFYNNHHGMATANINIQPSTIAIGDSVWHVKPASINYYENHLTVNHLSVEHNKQHIIINGEATPNANDTLT
;
A
#
# COMPACT_ATOMS: atom_id res chain seq x y z
N SER A 1 -6.19 29.18 -12.06
CA SER A 1 -5.30 28.00 -12.30
C SER A 1 -5.02 27.91 -13.79
N GLN A 2 -3.76 27.89 -14.16
CA GLN A 2 -3.36 27.67 -15.53
C GLN A 2 -2.94 26.20 -15.68
N LEU A 3 -3.47 25.52 -16.70
CA LEU A 3 -3.12 24.14 -17.04
C LEU A 3 -2.65 24.13 -18.49
N THR A 4 -1.45 23.64 -18.71
CA THR A 4 -0.89 23.42 -20.05
C THR A 4 -0.66 21.92 -20.23
N ILE A 5 -1.22 21.37 -21.30
CA ILE A 5 -1.02 19.97 -21.68
C ILE A 5 -0.37 19.95 -23.05
N ASN A 6 0.79 19.33 -23.16
CA ASN A 6 1.50 19.07 -24.39
C ASN A 6 1.54 17.56 -24.63
N ALA A 7 0.97 17.12 -25.73
CA ALA A 7 1.06 15.73 -26.16
C ALA A 7 1.79 15.68 -27.50
N GLN A 8 2.87 14.93 -27.55
CA GLN A 8 3.67 14.73 -28.76
C GLN A 8 3.79 13.24 -29.05
N ARG A 9 3.85 12.90 -30.32
CA ARG A 9 4.08 11.55 -30.80
C ARG A 9 5.18 11.56 -31.86
N ASN A 10 6.26 10.84 -31.58
CA ASN A 10 7.32 10.55 -32.54
C ASN A 10 7.36 9.04 -32.75
N ASP A 11 6.98 8.60 -33.94
CA ASP A 11 6.81 7.18 -34.28
C ASP A 11 5.89 6.45 -33.29
N ASN A 12 6.45 5.52 -32.51
CA ASN A 12 5.73 4.74 -31.51
C ASN A 12 5.94 5.25 -30.07
N VAL A 13 6.66 6.37 -29.88
CA VAL A 13 6.89 6.94 -28.56
C VAL A 13 5.99 8.15 -28.37
N HIS A 14 5.24 8.15 -27.32
CA HIS A 14 4.39 9.26 -26.89
C HIS A 14 5.08 10.00 -25.76
N GLU A 15 4.95 11.31 -25.74
CA GLU A 15 5.30 12.16 -24.63
C GLU A 15 4.07 12.97 -24.23
N LEU A 16 3.64 12.83 -22.99
CA LEU A 16 2.63 13.66 -22.36
C LEU A 16 3.31 14.50 -21.28
N ALA A 17 3.27 15.81 -21.42
CA ALA A 17 3.70 16.74 -20.39
C ALA A 17 2.52 17.60 -19.95
N MET A 18 2.26 17.62 -18.66
CA MET A 18 1.25 18.44 -18.03
C MET A 18 1.94 19.37 -17.03
N ASN A 19 1.71 20.69 -17.19
CA ASN A 19 2.24 21.68 -16.28
C ASN A 19 1.11 22.58 -15.76
N SER A 20 1.09 22.78 -14.47
CA SER A 20 0.07 23.57 -13.80
C SER A 20 0.61 24.18 -12.49
N ASP A 21 -0.18 25.06 -11.88
CA ASP A 21 0.12 25.63 -10.55
C ASP A 21 -0.01 24.59 -9.40
N PHE A 22 -0.54 23.40 -9.68
CA PHE A 22 -0.58 22.29 -8.72
C PHE A 22 0.53 21.27 -8.92
N GLY A 23 1.32 21.36 -9.99
CA GLY A 23 2.44 20.48 -10.26
C GLY A 23 2.72 20.23 -11.72
N ASN A 24 3.65 19.34 -11.96
CA ASN A 24 4.01 18.87 -13.30
C ASN A 24 3.99 17.34 -13.35
N ILE A 25 3.61 16.81 -14.50
CA ILE A 25 3.60 15.36 -14.77
C ILE A 25 4.17 15.16 -16.16
N LYS A 26 5.11 14.24 -16.29
CA LYS A 26 5.65 13.80 -17.57
C LYS A 26 5.55 12.29 -17.67
N VAL A 27 4.96 11.80 -18.76
CA VAL A 27 4.91 10.38 -19.12
C VAL A 27 5.51 10.25 -20.50
N THR A 28 6.44 9.30 -20.66
CA THR A 28 7.12 9.07 -21.94
C THR A 28 7.20 7.57 -22.20
N GLY A 29 6.77 7.12 -23.37
CA GLY A 29 6.88 5.71 -23.73
C GLY A 29 5.95 5.30 -24.85
N ARG A 30 5.84 3.98 -25.05
CA ARG A 30 4.80 3.36 -25.86
C ARG A 30 3.64 3.03 -24.93
N ASP A 31 2.62 3.83 -24.95
CA ASP A 31 1.53 3.71 -23.98
C ASP A 31 0.19 4.17 -24.57
N ASN A 32 -0.85 3.70 -23.89
CA ASN A 32 -2.19 4.25 -24.01
C ASN A 32 -2.57 4.82 -22.65
N TYR A 33 -2.66 6.13 -22.55
CA TYR A 33 -2.96 6.82 -21.29
C TYR A 33 -4.21 6.31 -20.57
N ALA A 34 -5.20 5.84 -21.34
CA ALA A 34 -6.41 5.27 -20.78
C ALA A 34 -6.20 3.92 -20.08
N THR A 35 -5.08 3.24 -20.32
CA THR A 35 -4.78 1.90 -19.80
C THR A 35 -3.59 1.84 -18.83
N LEU A 36 -3.00 2.99 -18.47
CA LEU A 36 -1.84 3.02 -17.55
C LEU A 36 -2.14 2.36 -16.19
N LEU A 37 -3.29 2.66 -15.61
CA LEU A 37 -3.70 2.02 -14.35
C LEU A 37 -3.97 0.52 -14.51
N GLN A 38 -4.38 0.09 -15.70
CA GLN A 38 -4.58 -1.32 -16.00
C GLN A 38 -3.27 -2.11 -16.01
N SER A 39 -2.16 -1.50 -16.42
CA SER A 39 -0.82 -2.10 -16.32
C SER A 39 -0.48 -2.45 -14.87
N LEU A 40 -0.76 -1.57 -13.92
CA LEU A 40 -0.56 -1.85 -12.49
C LEU A 40 -1.42 -3.03 -12.02
N THR A 41 -2.69 -3.06 -12.42
CA THR A 41 -3.60 -4.18 -12.13
C THR A 41 -3.06 -5.50 -12.69
N ASN A 42 -2.55 -5.49 -13.92
CA ASN A 42 -1.98 -6.68 -14.56
C ASN A 42 -0.72 -7.17 -13.85
N ILE A 43 0.16 -6.27 -13.41
CA ILE A 43 1.38 -6.63 -12.68
C ILE A 43 1.03 -7.24 -11.33
N VAL A 44 0.16 -6.59 -10.54
CA VAL A 44 -0.31 -7.13 -9.26
C VAL A 44 -1.03 -8.46 -9.47
N GLY A 45 -1.96 -8.54 -10.43
CA GLY A 45 -2.71 -9.75 -10.73
C GLY A 45 -1.86 -10.89 -11.27
N SER A 46 -0.69 -10.60 -11.87
CA SER A 46 0.24 -11.65 -12.27
C SER A 46 0.86 -12.41 -11.09
N LYS A 47 0.91 -11.79 -9.90
CA LYS A 47 1.46 -12.37 -8.67
C LYS A 47 0.36 -12.83 -7.72
N LEU A 48 -0.75 -12.10 -7.69
CA LEU A 48 -1.89 -12.31 -6.81
C LEU A 48 -3.20 -12.40 -7.62
N PRO A 49 -3.36 -13.37 -8.54
CA PRO A 49 -4.51 -13.42 -9.45
C PRO A 49 -5.85 -13.59 -8.74
N THR A 50 -5.88 -14.12 -7.52
CA THR A 50 -7.09 -14.29 -6.72
C THR A 50 -7.18 -13.31 -5.55
N LEU A 51 -6.45 -12.17 -5.60
CA LEU A 51 -6.53 -11.12 -4.59
C LEU A 51 -7.97 -10.57 -4.53
N PRO A 52 -8.65 -10.61 -3.37
CA PRO A 52 -9.97 -10.03 -3.22
C PRO A 52 -10.02 -8.56 -3.61
N GLY A 53 -11.00 -8.18 -4.43
CA GLY A 53 -11.15 -6.81 -4.91
C GLY A 53 -10.21 -6.38 -6.04
N LEU A 54 -9.36 -7.27 -6.55
CA LEU A 54 -8.54 -6.98 -7.72
C LEU A 54 -9.44 -6.73 -8.94
N PRO A 55 -9.30 -5.59 -9.64
CA PRO A 55 -10.01 -5.37 -10.89
C PRO A 55 -9.66 -6.43 -11.95
N LYS A 56 -10.56 -6.62 -12.92
CA LYS A 56 -10.30 -7.58 -14.00
C LYS A 56 -9.04 -7.19 -14.77
N MET A 57 -8.12 -8.15 -14.92
CA MET A 57 -6.92 -7.98 -15.74
C MET A 57 -7.30 -7.85 -17.22
N ASN A 58 -6.53 -7.03 -17.95
CA ASN A 58 -6.63 -6.86 -19.39
C ASN A 58 -5.29 -7.22 -20.03
N HIS A 59 -5.23 -8.39 -20.61
CA HIS A 59 -3.99 -8.91 -21.24
C HIS A 59 -3.74 -8.35 -22.64
N ASN A 60 -4.64 -7.53 -23.19
CA ASN A 60 -4.53 -6.94 -24.52
C ASN A 60 -3.86 -5.56 -24.53
N ILE A 61 -3.14 -5.22 -23.47
CA ILE A 61 -2.37 -3.99 -23.37
C ILE A 61 -0.88 -4.30 -23.34
N ASP A 62 -0.07 -3.43 -23.92
CA ASP A 62 1.38 -3.50 -23.97
C ASP A 62 1.96 -2.10 -23.78
N ASN A 63 1.86 -1.60 -22.56
CA ASN A 63 2.44 -0.33 -22.18
C ASN A 63 3.91 -0.52 -21.80
N ASP A 64 4.75 0.39 -22.25
CA ASP A 64 6.17 0.52 -21.85
C ASP A 64 6.43 2.01 -21.67
N PHE A 65 6.37 2.49 -20.44
CA PHE A 65 6.47 3.92 -20.15
C PHE A 65 7.29 4.24 -18.91
N GLN A 66 7.82 5.44 -18.92
CA GLN A 66 8.44 6.09 -17.77
C GLN A 66 7.56 7.25 -17.34
N ASN A 67 7.48 7.48 -16.05
CA ASN A 67 6.77 8.62 -15.48
C ASN A 67 7.65 9.41 -14.52
N ASN A 68 7.45 10.71 -14.51
CA ASN A 68 7.96 11.62 -13.51
C ASN A 68 6.86 12.63 -13.19
N ALA A 69 6.50 12.73 -11.92
CA ALA A 69 5.50 13.68 -11.48
C ALA A 69 5.95 14.38 -10.21
N GLN A 70 5.71 15.67 -10.15
CA GLN A 70 5.86 16.47 -8.95
C GLN A 70 4.54 17.20 -8.69
N ILE A 71 3.96 16.96 -7.53
CA ILE A 71 2.69 17.58 -7.12
C ILE A 71 2.95 18.48 -5.92
N VAL A 72 2.63 19.76 -6.07
CA VAL A 72 2.90 20.79 -5.05
C VAL A 72 1.66 21.17 -4.24
N LYS A 73 0.45 20.88 -4.78
CA LYS A 73 -0.84 21.14 -4.13
C LYS A 73 -1.75 19.91 -4.29
N SER A 74 -2.43 19.54 -3.22
CA SER A 74 -3.28 18.34 -3.18
C SER A 74 -4.76 18.59 -3.39
N ASP A 75 -5.23 19.84 -3.55
CA ASP A 75 -6.67 20.17 -3.62
C ASP A 75 -7.43 19.36 -4.68
N TRP A 76 -6.84 19.19 -5.86
CA TRP A 76 -7.43 18.43 -6.95
C TRP A 76 -7.42 16.91 -6.65
N LEU A 77 -6.35 16.39 -5.99
CA LEU A 77 -6.30 14.99 -5.54
C LEU A 77 -7.37 14.73 -4.48
N ASN A 78 -7.54 15.67 -3.54
CA ASN A 78 -8.56 15.56 -2.51
C ASN A 78 -9.96 15.47 -3.10
N SER A 79 -10.22 16.28 -4.12
CA SER A 79 -11.50 16.27 -4.84
C SER A 79 -11.72 14.99 -5.64
N LEU A 80 -10.68 14.50 -6.32
CA LEU A 80 -10.73 13.29 -7.15
C LEU A 80 -10.83 12.02 -6.32
N LEU A 81 -9.99 11.90 -5.28
CA LEU A 81 -9.88 10.69 -4.45
C LEU A 81 -10.76 10.74 -3.20
N ARG A 82 -11.38 11.89 -2.92
CA ARG A 82 -12.18 12.14 -1.71
C ARG A 82 -11.41 11.87 -0.42
N ILE A 83 -10.14 12.31 -0.37
CA ILE A 83 -9.25 12.13 0.77
C ILE A 83 -8.87 13.49 1.39
N PRO A 84 -8.66 13.59 2.71
CA PRO A 84 -8.26 14.83 3.38
C PRO A 84 -6.73 15.00 3.41
N LEU A 85 -6.08 15.04 2.23
CA LEU A 85 -4.64 15.17 2.09
C LEU A 85 -4.23 16.65 1.94
N ASN A 86 -3.25 17.12 2.69
CA ASN A 86 -2.64 18.44 2.57
C ASN A 86 -1.12 18.31 2.47
N LEU A 87 -0.55 18.63 1.32
CA LEU A 87 0.89 18.55 1.09
C LEU A 87 1.59 19.79 1.69
N LYS A 88 2.51 19.58 2.62
CA LYS A 88 3.40 20.64 3.16
C LYS A 88 4.67 20.80 2.33
N ARG A 89 5.10 19.73 1.66
CA ARG A 89 6.19 19.70 0.70
C ARG A 89 5.75 18.95 -0.55
N PRO A 90 6.34 19.25 -1.71
CA PRO A 90 5.99 18.55 -2.93
C PRO A 90 6.12 17.03 -2.81
N LEU A 91 5.11 16.33 -3.27
CA LEU A 91 5.14 14.89 -3.52
C LEU A 91 5.85 14.65 -4.85
N THR A 92 6.67 13.62 -4.95
CA THR A 92 7.24 13.14 -6.21
C THR A 92 6.90 11.68 -6.46
N LEU A 93 6.58 11.37 -7.71
CA LEU A 93 6.37 10.01 -8.20
C LEU A 93 7.22 9.82 -9.44
N GLU A 94 8.10 8.84 -9.42
CA GLU A 94 8.96 8.50 -10.54
C GLU A 94 9.05 6.99 -10.74
N GLY A 95 9.26 6.57 -11.96
CA GLY A 95 9.49 5.16 -12.25
C GLY A 95 9.13 4.77 -13.67
N SER A 96 9.02 3.46 -13.86
CA SER A 96 8.71 2.84 -15.14
C SER A 96 7.82 1.61 -14.98
N VAL A 97 7.05 1.35 -16.01
CA VAL A 97 6.23 0.14 -16.14
C VAL A 97 6.44 -0.45 -17.51
N ARG A 98 6.57 -1.78 -17.58
CA ARG A 98 6.70 -2.54 -18.83
C ARG A 98 5.84 -3.79 -18.77
N ASP A 99 4.73 -3.79 -19.52
CA ASP A 99 3.77 -4.89 -19.52
C ASP A 99 4.33 -6.17 -20.14
N SER A 100 5.14 -6.07 -21.19
CA SER A 100 5.66 -7.22 -21.94
C SER A 100 6.42 -8.23 -21.08
N ASN A 101 7.12 -7.77 -20.05
CA ASN A 101 7.87 -8.60 -19.11
C ASN A 101 7.39 -8.42 -17.66
N ARG A 102 6.25 -7.74 -17.46
CA ARG A 102 5.62 -7.49 -16.13
C ARG A 102 6.57 -6.83 -15.15
N LYS A 103 7.39 -5.90 -15.63
CA LYS A 103 8.33 -5.16 -14.79
C LYS A 103 7.75 -3.83 -14.36
N ILE A 104 7.97 -3.52 -13.09
CA ILE A 104 7.65 -2.25 -12.49
C ILE A 104 8.81 -1.77 -11.62
N GLU A 105 9.08 -0.49 -11.68
CA GLU A 105 9.93 0.22 -10.74
C GLU A 105 9.30 1.58 -10.50
N MET A 106 8.72 1.78 -9.33
CA MET A 106 8.01 3.01 -8.96
C MET A 106 8.45 3.47 -7.59
N THR A 107 8.69 4.75 -7.45
CA THR A 107 9.05 5.40 -6.19
C THR A 107 8.15 6.61 -5.97
N LEU A 108 7.46 6.63 -4.84
CA LEU A 108 6.66 7.74 -4.36
C LEU A 108 7.31 8.31 -3.10
N ASN A 109 7.63 9.61 -3.12
CA ASN A 109 8.09 10.35 -1.96
C ASN A 109 7.02 11.34 -1.50
N LEU A 110 6.69 11.30 -0.22
CA LEU A 110 5.80 12.23 0.47
C LEU A 110 6.55 12.84 1.66
N PRO A 111 7.41 13.84 1.45
CA PRO A 111 8.34 14.30 2.49
C PRO A 111 7.67 14.87 3.72
N SER A 112 6.52 15.55 3.55
CA SER A 112 5.73 16.10 4.66
C SER A 112 4.31 16.43 4.19
N PHE A 113 3.32 15.93 4.95
CA PHE A 113 1.91 16.13 4.65
C PHE A 113 1.04 15.97 5.88
N ASP A 114 -0.19 16.51 5.83
CA ASP A 114 -1.24 16.18 6.77
C ASP A 114 -2.27 15.26 6.11
N TYR A 115 -2.80 14.33 6.87
CA TYR A 115 -3.96 13.52 6.52
C TYR A 115 -5.01 13.64 7.62
N GLY A 116 -6.07 14.35 7.32
CA GLY A 116 -7.05 14.74 8.32
C GLY A 116 -6.42 15.61 9.42
N LYS A 117 -6.41 15.10 10.67
CA LYS A 117 -5.86 15.78 11.83
C LYS A 117 -4.42 15.38 12.18
N SER A 118 -3.85 14.47 11.45
CA SER A 118 -2.52 13.92 11.72
C SER A 118 -1.49 14.45 10.73
N SER A 119 -0.30 14.76 11.24
CA SER A 119 0.84 15.20 10.45
C SER A 119 1.82 14.05 10.26
N TYR A 120 2.31 13.91 9.04
CA TYR A 120 3.24 12.85 8.65
C TYR A 120 4.47 13.43 7.97
N GLU A 121 5.59 12.75 8.15
CA GLU A 121 6.86 13.07 7.52
C GLU A 121 7.53 11.81 6.98
N ARG A 122 8.55 12.03 6.11
CA ARG A 122 9.39 10.96 5.58
C ARG A 122 8.59 9.84 4.90
N GLY A 123 7.42 10.16 4.32
CA GLY A 123 6.64 9.20 3.56
C GLY A 123 7.42 8.75 2.32
N TYR A 124 7.53 7.44 2.15
CA TYR A 124 8.23 6.80 1.05
C TYR A 124 7.55 5.48 0.71
N ILE A 125 7.28 5.25 -0.56
CA ILE A 125 6.79 3.96 -1.07
C ILE A 125 7.62 3.60 -2.30
N ARG A 126 8.17 2.40 -2.32
CA ARG A 126 8.84 1.82 -3.48
C ARG A 126 8.16 0.51 -3.84
N LEU A 127 7.85 0.35 -5.12
CA LEU A 127 7.29 -0.86 -5.70
C LEU A 127 8.20 -1.32 -6.83
N THR A 128 8.69 -2.55 -6.75
CA THR A 128 9.60 -3.13 -7.73
C THR A 128 9.24 -4.57 -8.04
N SER A 129 9.71 -5.09 -9.15
CA SER A 129 9.52 -6.50 -9.51
C SER A 129 10.85 -7.18 -9.84
N PRO A 130 11.73 -7.40 -8.84
CA PRO A 130 12.94 -8.18 -9.01
C PRO A 130 12.58 -9.67 -9.20
N ASP A 131 13.34 -10.37 -10.01
CA ASP A 131 13.33 -11.84 -10.14
C ASP A 131 11.95 -12.51 -10.10
N ASP A 132 10.98 -11.90 -10.78
CA ASP A 132 9.59 -12.36 -10.89
C ASP A 132 8.75 -12.27 -9.59
N VAL A 133 9.24 -11.61 -8.56
CA VAL A 133 8.52 -11.27 -7.33
C VAL A 133 8.04 -9.82 -7.43
N LEU A 134 6.89 -9.48 -6.86
CA LEU A 134 6.49 -8.09 -6.64
C LEU A 134 6.86 -7.69 -5.21
N GLU A 135 7.73 -6.71 -5.08
CA GLU A 135 8.25 -6.23 -3.81
C GLU A 135 7.80 -4.79 -3.55
N ALA A 136 7.29 -4.56 -2.35
CA ALA A 136 6.90 -3.24 -1.89
C ALA A 136 7.59 -2.87 -0.57
N PHE A 137 8.16 -1.68 -0.53
CA PHE A 137 8.61 -1.03 0.70
C PHE A 137 7.79 0.22 0.95
N ALA A 138 7.39 0.43 2.20
CA ALA A 138 6.80 1.68 2.62
C ALA A 138 7.42 2.11 3.95
N HIS A 139 7.67 3.41 4.07
CA HIS A 139 8.13 4.06 5.29
C HIS A 139 7.29 5.30 5.56
N LEU A 140 6.92 5.52 6.82
CA LEU A 140 6.11 6.67 7.22
C LEU A 140 6.43 7.03 8.67
N GLN A 141 6.52 8.32 8.95
CA GLN A 141 6.61 8.85 10.31
C GLN A 141 5.36 9.65 10.63
N LEU A 142 4.61 9.22 11.64
CA LEU A 142 3.57 10.03 12.26
C LEU A 142 4.25 11.01 13.23
N VAL A 143 4.03 12.30 13.04
CA VAL A 143 4.59 13.33 13.90
C VAL A 143 3.80 13.38 15.23
N GLY A 144 4.47 13.14 16.33
CA GLY A 144 3.90 13.19 17.67
C GLY A 144 3.98 14.60 18.28
N LYS A 145 3.25 14.80 19.37
CA LYS A 145 3.40 15.99 20.21
C LYS A 145 4.72 15.89 20.98
N ASN A 146 5.41 17.01 21.16
CA ASN A 146 6.68 17.11 21.93
C ASN A 146 7.86 16.28 21.37
N ASP A 147 8.15 16.44 20.09
CA ASP A 147 9.27 15.81 19.37
C ASP A 147 9.30 14.28 19.37
N GLY A 148 8.24 13.63 19.86
CA GLY A 148 8.03 12.19 19.68
C GLY A 148 7.36 11.89 18.36
N GLY A 149 7.61 10.70 17.81
CA GLY A 149 6.96 10.24 16.58
C GLY A 149 6.83 8.73 16.55
N THR A 150 5.91 8.26 15.73
CA THR A 150 5.79 6.82 15.44
C THR A 150 6.29 6.56 14.03
N TYR A 151 7.26 5.68 13.92
CA TYR A 151 7.82 5.21 12.65
C TYR A 151 7.15 3.90 12.27
N TRP A 152 6.78 3.80 11.01
CA TRP A 152 6.19 2.60 10.42
C TRP A 152 7.02 2.21 9.21
N ASN A 153 7.40 0.93 9.14
CA ASN A 153 8.02 0.35 7.96
C ASN A 153 7.25 -0.90 7.56
N ILE A 154 6.99 -1.03 6.29
CA ILE A 154 6.35 -2.21 5.71
C ILE A 154 7.27 -2.73 4.62
N HIS A 155 7.55 -4.03 4.65
CA HIS A 155 8.16 -4.76 3.56
C HIS A 155 7.20 -5.88 3.15
N ALA A 156 6.83 -5.93 1.91
CA ALA A 156 5.89 -6.91 1.38
C ALA A 156 6.44 -7.56 0.12
N LEU A 157 6.29 -8.89 0.03
CA LEU A 157 6.68 -9.71 -1.11
C LEU A 157 5.45 -10.48 -1.59
N ALA A 158 5.13 -10.36 -2.89
CA ALA A 158 4.00 -11.03 -3.50
C ALA A 158 4.46 -11.94 -4.64
N GLU A 159 4.11 -13.23 -4.54
CA GLU A 159 4.37 -14.27 -5.53
C GLU A 159 3.37 -15.43 -5.35
N ASP A 160 3.01 -16.12 -6.40
CA ASP A 160 2.21 -17.35 -6.36
C ASP A 160 0.96 -17.29 -5.47
N ASN A 161 0.19 -16.21 -5.57
CA ASN A 161 -0.98 -15.95 -4.71
C ASN A 161 -0.66 -15.84 -3.21
N LYS A 162 0.57 -15.57 -2.84
CA LYS A 162 1.00 -15.34 -1.47
C LYS A 162 1.52 -13.94 -1.30
N LEU A 163 1.26 -13.37 -0.13
CA LEU A 163 1.79 -12.08 0.28
C LEU A 163 2.46 -12.24 1.65
N HIS A 164 3.78 -12.16 1.68
CA HIS A 164 4.54 -12.08 2.92
C HIS A 164 4.69 -10.62 3.31
N THR A 165 4.35 -10.27 4.54
CA THR A 165 4.45 -8.89 5.03
C THR A 165 5.18 -8.83 6.36
N LEU A 166 6.18 -7.98 6.42
CA LEU A 166 6.87 -7.59 7.65
C LEU A 166 6.50 -6.14 7.96
N LEU A 167 5.79 -5.94 9.06
CA LEU A 167 5.48 -4.63 9.60
C LEU A 167 6.36 -4.38 10.82
N SER A 168 7.17 -3.33 10.81
CA SER A 168 7.86 -2.84 12.00
C SER A 168 7.37 -1.44 12.37
N PHE A 169 7.27 -1.17 13.66
CA PHE A 169 6.89 0.14 14.18
C PHE A 169 7.68 0.46 15.44
N GLU A 170 7.93 1.73 15.63
CA GLU A 170 8.65 2.25 16.79
C GLU A 170 8.13 3.64 17.14
N ASN A 171 7.93 3.90 18.43
CA ASN A 171 7.60 5.21 18.96
C ASN A 171 8.65 5.65 19.99
N ASN A 172 9.30 6.77 19.74
CA ASN A 172 10.38 7.31 20.58
C ASN A 172 9.87 8.36 21.58
N GLY A 173 8.54 8.50 21.74
CA GLY A 173 7.92 9.44 22.69
C GLY A 173 7.86 8.91 24.13
N LYS A 174 7.11 9.61 24.98
CA LYS A 174 6.89 9.21 26.40
C LYS A 174 6.25 7.82 26.53
N SER A 175 5.42 7.44 25.58
CA SER A 175 4.84 6.09 25.47
C SER A 175 5.74 5.27 24.54
N ASN A 176 6.89 4.83 25.04
CA ASN A 176 7.83 4.03 24.28
C ASN A 176 7.20 2.68 23.94
N PHE A 177 6.98 2.42 22.66
CA PHE A 177 6.55 1.12 22.15
C PHE A 177 7.21 0.81 20.81
N SER A 178 7.49 -0.45 20.58
CA SER A 178 8.02 -0.93 19.31
C SER A 178 7.54 -2.35 19.06
N GLY A 179 7.58 -2.79 17.81
CA GLY A 179 7.22 -4.16 17.48
C GLY A 179 7.53 -4.53 16.04
N ILE A 180 7.55 -5.83 15.84
CA ILE A 180 7.66 -6.43 14.53
C ILE A 180 6.53 -7.45 14.42
N ILE A 181 5.71 -7.33 13.37
CA ILE A 181 4.64 -8.27 13.05
C ILE A 181 4.92 -8.87 11.69
N ASN A 182 4.96 -10.19 11.64
CA ASN A 182 5.19 -10.95 10.43
C ASN A 182 3.90 -11.70 10.06
N THR A 183 3.47 -11.56 8.79
CA THR A 183 2.26 -12.20 8.29
C THR A 183 2.50 -12.90 6.96
N GLU A 184 1.74 -13.95 6.71
CA GLU A 184 1.62 -14.60 5.42
C GLU A 184 0.15 -14.67 5.03
N ALA A 185 -0.22 -14.03 3.93
CA ALA A 185 -1.55 -14.14 3.36
C ALA A 185 -1.51 -15.08 2.14
N ASN A 186 -2.44 -16.02 2.10
CA ASN A 186 -2.66 -16.91 0.98
C ASN A 186 -4.00 -16.56 0.32
N PHE A 187 -3.99 -16.31 -0.99
CA PHE A 187 -5.17 -15.96 -1.75
C PHE A 187 -5.60 -17.15 -2.62
N TYR A 188 -6.90 -17.41 -2.68
CA TYR A 188 -7.45 -18.53 -3.46
C TYR A 188 -8.93 -18.29 -3.75
N ASN A 189 -9.45 -19.00 -4.71
CA ASN A 189 -10.90 -19.08 -4.91
C ASN A 189 -11.46 -20.23 -4.09
N ASN A 190 -12.50 -19.98 -3.30
CA ASN A 190 -13.20 -21.03 -2.58
C ASN A 190 -14.01 -21.96 -3.53
N HIS A 191 -14.71 -22.94 -2.98
CA HIS A 191 -15.53 -23.89 -3.75
C HIS A 191 -16.66 -23.23 -4.57
N HIS A 192 -17.03 -22.02 -4.23
CA HIS A 192 -18.04 -21.22 -4.95
C HIS A 192 -17.41 -20.27 -5.97
N GLY A 193 -16.08 -20.32 -6.18
CA GLY A 193 -15.34 -19.47 -7.09
C GLY A 193 -15.09 -18.05 -6.57
N MET A 194 -15.33 -17.79 -5.28
CA MET A 194 -15.15 -16.48 -4.68
C MET A 194 -13.73 -16.29 -4.16
N ALA A 195 -13.15 -15.11 -4.44
CA ALA A 195 -11.84 -14.72 -3.96
C ALA A 195 -11.80 -14.66 -2.42
N THR A 196 -10.87 -15.37 -1.83
CA THR A 196 -10.73 -15.57 -0.40
C THR A 196 -9.28 -15.30 -0.01
N ALA A 197 -9.06 -14.75 1.18
CA ALA A 197 -7.75 -14.60 1.79
C ALA A 197 -7.70 -15.31 3.14
N ASN A 198 -6.63 -16.09 3.38
CA ASN A 198 -6.27 -16.61 4.68
C ASN A 198 -4.97 -15.95 5.10
N ILE A 199 -5.00 -15.15 6.16
CA ILE A 199 -3.87 -14.38 6.68
C ILE A 199 -3.41 -15.04 7.98
N ASN A 200 -2.19 -15.56 7.99
CA ASN A 200 -1.55 -16.16 9.15
C ASN A 200 -0.60 -15.14 9.79
N ILE A 201 -0.84 -14.81 11.04
CA ILE A 201 0.07 -14.01 11.85
C ILE A 201 1.09 -14.96 12.46
N GLN A 202 2.36 -14.71 12.20
CA GLN A 202 3.47 -15.49 12.74
C GLN A 202 3.79 -15.01 14.17
N PRO A 203 4.45 -15.85 14.99
CA PRO A 203 4.93 -15.44 16.31
C PRO A 203 5.72 -14.13 16.21
N SER A 204 5.29 -13.12 16.95
CA SER A 204 5.80 -11.76 16.87
C SER A 204 5.96 -11.16 18.28
N THR A 205 6.70 -10.07 18.39
CA THR A 205 6.92 -9.40 19.67
C THR A 205 6.61 -7.92 19.58
N ILE A 206 6.02 -7.39 20.65
CA ILE A 206 5.74 -5.97 20.86
C ILE A 206 6.35 -5.57 22.21
N ALA A 207 7.19 -4.56 22.23
CA ALA A 207 7.67 -3.94 23.46
C ALA A 207 6.78 -2.73 23.79
N ILE A 208 6.37 -2.62 25.05
CA ILE A 208 5.61 -1.47 25.58
C ILE A 208 6.29 -1.06 26.89
N GLY A 209 7.00 0.06 26.87
CA GLY A 209 7.91 0.42 27.95
C GLY A 209 8.95 -0.68 28.16
N ASP A 210 9.09 -1.17 29.39
CA ASP A 210 10.02 -2.26 29.77
C ASP A 210 9.41 -3.66 29.60
N SER A 211 8.20 -3.76 29.09
CA SER A 211 7.47 -5.03 28.99
C SER A 211 7.47 -5.56 27.55
N VAL A 212 7.82 -6.83 27.38
CA VAL A 212 7.76 -7.54 26.11
C VAL A 212 6.48 -8.37 26.04
N TRP A 213 5.68 -8.12 25.03
CA TRP A 213 4.45 -8.83 24.73
C TRP A 213 4.65 -9.77 23.54
N HIS A 214 4.12 -10.97 23.61
CA HIS A 214 4.20 -11.99 22.58
C HIS A 214 2.89 -12.10 21.83
N VAL A 215 2.91 -11.83 20.53
CA VAL A 215 1.79 -12.12 19.63
C VAL A 215 1.86 -13.59 19.27
N LYS A 216 0.83 -14.33 19.62
CA LYS A 216 0.73 -15.76 19.29
C LYS A 216 0.31 -15.97 17.84
N PRO A 217 0.64 -17.11 17.25
CA PRO A 217 0.12 -17.45 15.92
C PRO A 217 -1.40 -17.35 15.89
N ALA A 218 -1.91 -16.67 14.87
CA ALA A 218 -3.35 -16.48 14.68
C ALA A 218 -3.71 -16.52 13.21
N SER A 219 -4.96 -16.76 12.90
CA SER A 219 -5.47 -16.79 11.54
C SER A 219 -6.64 -15.83 11.37
N ILE A 220 -6.60 -15.08 10.30
CA ILE A 220 -7.67 -14.18 9.86
C ILE A 220 -8.13 -14.65 8.50
N ASN A 221 -9.42 -14.86 8.33
CA ASN A 221 -10.02 -15.23 7.06
C ASN A 221 -10.86 -14.06 6.52
N TYR A 222 -10.76 -13.81 5.21
CA TYR A 222 -11.54 -12.80 4.53
C TYR A 222 -12.17 -13.37 3.25
N TYR A 223 -13.47 -13.21 3.09
CA TYR A 223 -14.22 -13.52 1.88
C TYR A 223 -15.48 -12.65 1.82
N GLU A 224 -15.87 -12.16 0.65
CA GLU A 224 -17.11 -11.40 0.42
C GLU A 224 -17.40 -10.27 1.43
N ASN A 225 -16.38 -9.49 1.80
CA ASN A 225 -16.45 -8.48 2.86
C ASN A 225 -16.73 -9.03 4.27
N HIS A 226 -16.57 -10.32 4.47
CA HIS A 226 -16.67 -11.02 5.73
C HIS A 226 -15.25 -11.27 6.26
N LEU A 227 -14.96 -10.80 7.45
CA LEU A 227 -13.66 -10.98 8.11
C LEU A 227 -13.89 -11.79 9.38
N THR A 228 -13.18 -12.91 9.52
CA THR A 228 -13.21 -13.74 10.72
C THR A 228 -11.83 -13.72 11.37
N VAL A 229 -11.74 -13.33 12.63
CA VAL A 229 -10.53 -13.38 13.45
C VAL A 229 -10.60 -14.57 14.40
N ASN A 230 -9.64 -15.49 14.26
CA ASN A 230 -9.58 -16.69 15.07
C ASN A 230 -8.43 -16.57 16.09
N HIS A 231 -8.78 -16.33 17.33
CA HIS A 231 -7.92 -16.38 18.50
C HIS A 231 -6.61 -15.58 18.36
N LEU A 232 -6.71 -14.32 17.96
CA LEU A 232 -5.56 -13.42 18.01
C LEU A 232 -5.26 -13.10 19.48
N SER A 233 -4.16 -13.62 19.99
CA SER A 233 -3.74 -13.45 21.38
C SER A 233 -2.42 -12.70 21.47
N VAL A 234 -2.37 -11.74 22.38
CA VAL A 234 -1.17 -10.99 22.75
C VAL A 234 -0.96 -11.13 24.25
N GLU A 235 0.20 -11.68 24.67
CA GLU A 235 0.43 -12.12 26.04
C GLU A 235 1.70 -11.50 26.63
N HIS A 236 1.60 -11.15 27.93
CA HIS A 236 2.74 -10.76 28.76
C HIS A 236 2.56 -11.33 30.17
N ASN A 237 3.40 -12.25 30.60
CA ASN A 237 3.30 -12.95 31.89
C ASN A 237 1.90 -13.58 32.11
N LYS A 238 1.13 -13.07 33.06
CA LYS A 238 -0.25 -13.50 33.35
C LYS A 238 -1.31 -12.63 32.67
N GLN A 239 -0.92 -11.61 31.92
CA GLN A 239 -1.81 -10.71 31.20
C GLN A 239 -1.97 -11.19 29.76
N HIS A 240 -3.18 -11.11 29.24
CA HIS A 240 -3.47 -11.44 27.84
C HIS A 240 -4.58 -10.56 27.29
N ILE A 241 -4.51 -10.32 25.99
CA ILE A 241 -5.56 -9.72 25.19
C ILE A 241 -5.91 -10.75 24.13
N ILE A 242 -7.17 -11.15 24.06
CA ILE A 242 -7.65 -12.09 23.05
C ILE A 242 -8.71 -11.40 22.21
N ILE A 243 -8.57 -11.49 20.90
CA ILE A 243 -9.52 -10.96 19.92
C ILE A 243 -10.07 -12.13 19.12
N ASN A 244 -11.38 -12.32 19.19
CA ASN A 244 -12.13 -13.27 18.39
C ASN A 244 -13.33 -12.57 17.77
N GLY A 245 -13.83 -13.08 16.67
CA GLY A 245 -15.11 -12.62 16.16
C GLY A 245 -15.13 -12.49 14.65
N GLU A 246 -16.23 -11.96 14.20
CA GLU A 246 -16.56 -11.75 12.81
C GLU A 246 -16.95 -10.29 12.59
N ALA A 247 -16.55 -9.75 11.46
CA ALA A 247 -16.95 -8.43 11.00
C ALA A 247 -17.46 -8.53 9.57
N THR A 248 -18.64 -7.99 9.33
CA THR A 248 -19.25 -7.85 8.00
C THR A 248 -19.59 -6.36 7.77
N PRO A 249 -20.06 -5.96 6.59
CA PRO A 249 -20.58 -4.61 6.38
C PRO A 249 -21.82 -4.29 7.25
N ASN A 250 -22.30 -5.22 8.04
CA ASN A 250 -23.46 -5.05 8.89
C ASN A 250 -23.08 -4.32 10.19
N ALA A 251 -23.73 -3.21 10.50
CA ALA A 251 -23.39 -2.33 11.62
C ALA A 251 -23.54 -2.98 13.02
N ASN A 252 -24.07 -4.21 13.10
CA ASN A 252 -24.32 -4.94 14.34
C ASN A 252 -23.25 -5.98 14.67
N ASP A 253 -22.24 -6.16 13.82
CA ASP A 253 -21.17 -7.12 14.06
C ASP A 253 -20.14 -6.55 15.02
N THR A 254 -19.69 -7.36 15.95
CA THR A 254 -18.71 -6.97 16.96
C THR A 254 -17.54 -7.97 16.99
N LEU A 255 -16.33 -7.44 17.01
CA LEU A 255 -15.16 -8.18 17.45
C LEU A 255 -15.09 -8.10 18.98
N THR A 256 -15.05 -9.22 19.65
CA THR A 256 -14.91 -9.33 21.10
C THR A 256 -13.49 -9.74 21.51
#